data_c03a905e4e84534e95002d69f70470c6
#
_entry.id   c03a905e4e84534e95002d69f70470c6
#
_cell.length_a   1.000
_cell.length_b   1.000
_cell.length_c   1.000
_cell.angle_alpha   90.00
_cell.angle_beta   90.00
_cell.angle_gamma   90.00
#
_symmetry.space_group_name_H-M   'P 1'
#
loop_
_entity.id
_entity.type
_entity.pdbx_description
1 polymer ?
#
loop_
_entity_poly.entity_id
_entity_poly.type
_entity_poly.pdbx_seq_one_letter_code
_entity_poly.pdbx_strand_id
1 'polypeptide(L)'
;MSNSPKSLVLISGYYGFGNLGDEAILESIIRELEKSVAKDKIVVLSNAPETHREIYGVEAVSRWKAASLLKLLPKAKLFISGGGGLFQDTKSPGSTIYYGGQIALARAFGAHPIIFAQGLGPLDSETGKVATRLAAKLSQDITVRDKASLAMLENWKIKAELTADPVWTLDETALPEGVGRQIDKLRNGNRLIVGLSLRNSHNFSEGRRAILLSVLLKTLPKDAALVLLPLQKEQDLPQLEPFLEAWKQAGRQGMVLDTKDLKRPSQWVSLMRHLDLVVAMRLHALIFALKEGIPVLGLTYDAKVEHVLRQFGQPILILPKEGGDDQLEQKWLDSASAGLQDLEKLGAQARENAESAKKLACRNFQLLAKILDIKN
;
A
#
# COMPACT_ATOMS: atom_id res chain seq x y z
N MET A 1 20.63 11.63 34.75
CA MET A 1 20.23 11.07 33.45
C MET A 1 21.15 11.63 32.41
N SER A 2 21.91 10.77 31.70
CA SER A 2 22.90 11.20 30.70
C SER A 2 22.22 12.06 29.63
N ASN A 3 22.70 13.30 29.47
CA ASN A 3 22.21 14.31 28.55
C ASN A 3 22.77 14.09 27.13
N SER A 4 22.85 12.82 26.68
CA SER A 4 23.25 12.53 25.30
C SER A 4 22.18 13.11 24.34
N PRO A 5 22.60 13.80 23.28
CA PRO A 5 21.63 14.40 22.34
C PRO A 5 20.74 13.31 21.72
N LYS A 6 19.46 13.59 21.63
CA LYS A 6 18.49 12.70 20.97
C LYS A 6 18.84 12.58 19.50
N SER A 7 19.04 11.37 19.02
CA SER A 7 19.50 11.11 17.65
C SER A 7 18.74 10.01 16.92
N LEU A 8 17.93 9.20 17.63
CA LEU A 8 17.21 8.09 16.99
C LEU A 8 15.97 8.57 16.24
N VAL A 9 15.73 7.95 15.09
CA VAL A 9 14.46 8.02 14.35
C VAL A 9 13.74 6.70 14.53
N LEU A 10 12.60 6.74 15.23
CA LEU A 10 11.77 5.55 15.45
C LEU A 10 10.64 5.52 14.42
N ILE A 11 10.45 4.38 13.77
CA ILE A 11 9.41 4.17 12.76
C ILE A 11 8.44 3.11 13.27
N SER A 12 7.16 3.45 13.37
CA SER A 12 6.08 2.55 13.75
C SER A 12 5.03 2.46 12.66
N GLY A 13 4.56 1.25 12.39
CA GLY A 13 3.54 0.97 11.38
C GLY A 13 3.06 -0.48 11.45
N TYR A 14 2.32 -0.92 10.45
CA TYR A 14 1.87 -2.31 10.33
C TYR A 14 2.94 -3.17 9.62
N TYR A 15 4.15 -3.18 10.20
CA TYR A 15 5.35 -3.78 9.59
C TYR A 15 5.64 -5.18 10.14
N GLY A 16 6.13 -6.07 9.28
CA GLY A 16 6.47 -7.44 9.61
C GLY A 16 5.27 -8.40 9.65
N PHE A 17 4.16 -8.04 9.00
CA PHE A 17 2.96 -8.88 8.87
C PHE A 17 2.76 -9.44 7.47
N GLY A 18 3.76 -9.30 6.60
CA GLY A 18 3.72 -9.81 5.24
C GLY A 18 2.75 -9.05 4.31
N ASN A 19 2.28 -7.85 4.71
CA ASN A 19 1.52 -6.96 3.83
C ASN A 19 2.47 -6.11 2.99
N LEU A 20 2.64 -6.47 1.74
CA LEU A 20 3.60 -5.84 0.83
C LEU A 20 3.39 -4.33 0.70
N GLY A 21 2.16 -3.83 0.81
CA GLY A 21 1.88 -2.40 0.75
C GLY A 21 2.47 -1.63 1.94
N ASP A 22 2.28 -2.13 3.15
CA ASP A 22 2.86 -1.50 4.35
C ASP A 22 4.39 -1.62 4.33
N GLU A 23 4.93 -2.76 3.85
CA GLU A 23 6.37 -2.94 3.67
C GLU A 23 6.95 -1.96 2.62
N ALA A 24 6.19 -1.63 1.56
CA ALA A 24 6.61 -0.67 0.55
C ALA A 24 6.67 0.77 1.12
N ILE A 25 5.73 1.11 1.99
CA ILE A 25 5.77 2.38 2.72
C ILE A 25 7.00 2.43 3.61
N LEU A 26 7.29 1.36 4.35
CA LEU A 26 8.49 1.26 5.19
C LEU A 26 9.76 1.42 4.36
N GLU A 27 9.88 0.69 3.26
CA GLU A 27 11.05 0.80 2.37
C GLU A 27 11.23 2.22 1.84
N SER A 28 10.13 2.90 1.46
CA SER A 28 10.17 4.29 0.99
C SER A 28 10.71 5.23 2.08
N ILE A 29 10.26 5.06 3.32
CA ILE A 29 10.71 5.87 4.47
C ILE A 29 12.20 5.61 4.76
N ILE A 30 12.61 4.33 4.84
CA ILE A 30 14.00 3.97 5.14
C ILE A 30 14.94 4.52 4.07
N ARG A 31 14.65 4.31 2.78
CA ARG A 31 15.49 4.80 1.67
C ARG A 31 15.68 6.31 1.70
N GLU A 32 14.65 7.04 2.05
CA GLU A 32 14.75 8.49 2.13
C GLU A 32 15.57 8.94 3.34
N LEU A 33 15.34 8.32 4.50
CA LEU A 33 16.10 8.61 5.71
C LEU A 33 17.58 8.28 5.56
N GLU A 34 17.93 7.17 4.90
CA GLU A 34 19.33 6.75 4.68
C GLU A 34 20.18 7.78 3.91
N LYS A 35 19.54 8.67 3.16
CA LYS A 35 20.27 9.77 2.48
C LYS A 35 20.95 10.73 3.46
N SER A 36 20.48 10.79 4.72
CA SER A 36 20.88 11.84 5.67
C SER A 36 20.98 11.36 7.12
N VAL A 37 20.48 10.18 7.42
CA VAL A 37 20.50 9.58 8.74
C VAL A 37 21.26 8.27 8.68
N ALA A 38 22.25 8.11 9.56
CA ALA A 38 23.00 6.86 9.65
C ALA A 38 22.08 5.68 10.03
N LYS A 39 22.29 4.52 9.40
CA LYS A 39 21.44 3.32 9.57
C LYS A 39 21.27 2.88 11.02
N ASP A 40 22.32 3.00 11.83
CA ASP A 40 22.30 2.69 13.27
C ASP A 40 21.42 3.65 14.10
N LYS A 41 20.96 4.75 13.52
CA LYS A 41 20.04 5.71 14.13
C LYS A 41 18.59 5.50 13.71
N ILE A 42 18.33 4.64 12.72
CA ILE A 42 16.98 4.29 12.26
C ILE A 42 16.56 3.01 12.98
N VAL A 43 15.42 3.06 13.68
CA VAL A 43 14.89 1.89 14.41
C VAL A 43 13.46 1.64 14.03
N VAL A 44 13.17 0.44 13.53
CA VAL A 44 11.83 0.00 13.11
C VAL A 44 11.14 -0.81 14.22
N LEU A 45 9.92 -0.44 14.58
CA LEU A 45 9.04 -1.27 15.41
C LEU A 45 8.34 -2.30 14.52
N SER A 46 8.70 -3.55 14.65
CA SER A 46 8.31 -4.61 13.72
C SER A 46 7.75 -5.86 14.41
N ASN A 47 6.89 -6.60 13.70
CA ASN A 47 6.48 -7.95 14.06
C ASN A 47 7.53 -9.01 13.64
N ALA A 48 8.38 -8.69 12.65
CA ALA A 48 9.47 -9.54 12.17
C ALA A 48 10.80 -8.75 12.16
N PRO A 49 11.36 -8.40 13.34
CA PRO A 49 12.51 -7.50 13.43
C PRO A 49 13.77 -8.07 12.76
N GLU A 50 13.99 -9.38 12.82
CA GLU A 50 15.14 -10.04 12.20
C GLU A 50 15.12 -9.85 10.68
N THR A 51 13.98 -10.07 10.06
CA THR A 51 13.79 -9.88 8.61
C THR A 51 14.09 -8.45 8.18
N HIS A 52 13.63 -7.45 8.94
CA HIS A 52 13.89 -6.05 8.60
C HIS A 52 15.36 -5.66 8.76
N ARG A 53 16.05 -6.20 9.79
CA ARG A 53 17.51 -6.02 9.92
C ARG A 53 18.25 -6.61 8.73
N GLU A 54 17.88 -7.81 8.32
CA GLU A 54 18.50 -8.50 7.17
C GLU A 54 18.27 -7.74 5.85
N ILE A 55 17.03 -7.31 5.59
CA ILE A 55 16.66 -6.67 4.33
C ILE A 55 17.23 -5.25 4.21
N TYR A 56 17.11 -4.45 5.28
CA TYR A 56 17.40 -3.01 5.21
C TYR A 56 18.72 -2.61 5.89
N GLY A 57 19.28 -3.47 6.76
CA GLY A 57 20.49 -3.14 7.49
C GLY A 57 20.30 -2.05 8.54
N VAL A 58 19.06 -1.79 8.97
CA VAL A 58 18.71 -0.85 10.04
C VAL A 58 18.38 -1.60 11.32
N GLU A 59 18.38 -0.92 12.48
CA GLU A 59 17.92 -1.53 13.71
C GLU A 59 16.40 -1.82 13.66
N ALA A 60 16.00 -2.95 14.22
CA ALA A 60 14.60 -3.30 14.36
C ALA A 60 14.33 -3.99 15.69
N VAL A 61 13.22 -3.67 16.32
CA VAL A 61 12.80 -4.25 17.61
C VAL A 61 11.36 -4.73 17.54
N SER A 62 11.04 -5.72 18.37
CA SER A 62 9.68 -6.23 18.46
C SER A 62 8.71 -5.12 18.91
N ARG A 63 7.69 -4.89 18.12
CA ARG A 63 6.60 -3.93 18.41
C ARG A 63 5.78 -4.30 19.67
N TRP A 64 5.85 -5.55 20.09
CA TRP A 64 5.10 -6.08 21.24
C TRP A 64 5.84 -5.92 22.57
N LYS A 65 7.14 -5.61 22.53
CA LYS A 65 7.97 -5.43 23.74
C LYS A 65 7.97 -3.97 24.19
N ALA A 66 6.97 -3.57 25.00
CA ALA A 66 6.85 -2.21 25.53
C ALA A 66 8.15 -1.73 26.21
N ALA A 67 8.86 -2.60 26.91
CA ALA A 67 10.14 -2.27 27.53
C ALA A 67 11.20 -1.83 26.51
N SER A 68 11.21 -2.39 25.29
CA SER A 68 12.11 -1.95 24.22
C SER A 68 11.79 -0.53 23.77
N LEU A 69 10.50 -0.23 23.54
CA LEU A 69 10.05 1.10 23.17
C LEU A 69 10.42 2.14 24.25
N LEU A 70 10.15 1.84 25.53
CA LEU A 70 10.45 2.72 26.65
C LEU A 70 11.97 3.00 26.81
N LYS A 71 12.83 2.05 26.44
CA LYS A 71 14.30 2.26 26.42
C LYS A 71 14.77 3.14 25.25
N LEU A 72 14.04 3.16 24.14
CA LEU A 72 14.39 3.90 22.93
C LEU A 72 13.87 5.34 22.94
N LEU A 73 12.66 5.56 23.48
CA LEU A 73 11.99 6.86 23.46
C LEU A 73 12.82 8.02 24.07
N PRO A 74 13.55 7.85 25.19
CA PRO A 74 14.41 8.92 25.72
C PRO A 74 15.50 9.39 24.75
N LYS A 75 15.91 8.52 23.80
CA LYS A 75 16.95 8.78 22.79
C LYS A 75 16.37 9.23 21.44
N ALA A 76 15.03 9.19 21.29
CA ALA A 76 14.35 9.51 20.04
C ALA A 76 14.30 11.02 19.79
N LYS A 77 14.84 11.47 18.64
CA LYS A 77 14.65 12.81 18.10
C LYS A 77 13.28 12.86 17.40
N LEU A 78 12.98 11.86 16.58
CA LEU A 78 11.79 11.77 15.75
C LEU A 78 11.06 10.44 15.97
N PHE A 79 9.73 10.47 16.03
CA PHE A 79 8.86 9.30 16.05
C PHE A 79 7.90 9.38 14.87
N ILE A 80 8.06 8.50 13.90
CA ILE A 80 7.22 8.42 12.69
C ILE A 80 6.14 7.36 12.92
N SER A 81 4.87 7.81 13.08
CA SER A 81 3.72 6.93 12.87
C SER A 81 3.53 6.80 11.36
N GLY A 82 4.08 5.74 10.76
CA GLY A 82 4.26 5.60 9.32
C GLY A 82 2.94 5.49 8.56
N GLY A 83 3.01 5.55 7.24
CA GLY A 83 1.86 5.59 6.33
C GLY A 83 0.94 4.37 6.39
N GLY A 84 0.00 4.33 5.50
CA GLY A 84 -0.99 3.26 5.43
C GLY A 84 -2.35 3.65 6.04
N GLY A 85 -3.02 2.70 6.67
CA GLY A 85 -4.32 2.89 7.31
C GLY A 85 -4.30 2.45 8.78
N LEU A 86 -3.43 3.05 9.60
CA LEU A 86 -3.23 2.63 10.99
C LEU A 86 -4.39 3.04 11.91
N PHE A 87 -5.01 4.18 11.59
CA PHE A 87 -6.12 4.75 12.35
C PHE A 87 -7.45 4.38 11.70
N GLN A 88 -7.85 3.12 11.86
CA GLN A 88 -9.15 2.57 11.46
C GLN A 88 -9.67 1.62 12.54
N ASP A 89 -10.99 1.49 12.67
CA ASP A 89 -11.61 0.71 13.73
C ASP A 89 -12.77 -0.19 13.30
N THR A 90 -12.85 -0.53 12.02
CA THR A 90 -13.88 -1.41 11.45
C THR A 90 -14.03 -2.77 12.16
N LYS A 91 -12.98 -3.26 12.81
CA LYS A 91 -13.02 -4.51 13.60
C LYS A 91 -13.03 -4.23 15.10
N SER A 92 -12.24 -3.27 15.53
CA SER A 92 -12.16 -2.83 16.94
C SER A 92 -11.32 -1.54 17.02
N PRO A 93 -11.47 -0.74 18.09
CA PRO A 93 -10.66 0.47 18.30
C PRO A 93 -9.20 0.16 18.72
N GLY A 94 -8.82 -1.10 18.82
CA GLY A 94 -7.49 -1.50 19.30
C GLY A 94 -6.33 -0.90 18.51
N SER A 95 -6.45 -0.77 17.18
CA SER A 95 -5.43 -0.13 16.34
C SER A 95 -5.25 1.34 16.70
N THR A 96 -6.34 2.09 16.80
CA THR A 96 -6.31 3.55 17.09
C THR A 96 -5.74 3.83 18.47
N ILE A 97 -6.07 2.99 19.47
CA ILE A 97 -5.53 3.07 20.83
C ILE A 97 -4.05 2.75 20.84
N TYR A 98 -3.63 1.67 20.15
CA TYR A 98 -2.24 1.24 20.11
C TYR A 98 -1.31 2.30 19.48
N TYR A 99 -1.63 2.77 18.29
CA TYR A 99 -0.80 3.77 17.60
C TYR A 99 -0.91 5.14 18.25
N GLY A 100 -2.09 5.52 18.73
CA GLY A 100 -2.29 6.75 19.50
C GLY A 100 -1.50 6.76 20.81
N GLY A 101 -1.47 5.65 21.52
CA GLY A 101 -0.67 5.47 22.74
C GLY A 101 0.83 5.62 22.48
N GLN A 102 1.34 5.10 21.38
CA GLN A 102 2.74 5.29 21.02
C GLN A 102 3.09 6.75 20.73
N ILE A 103 2.21 7.49 20.02
CA ILE A 103 2.37 8.92 19.78
C ILE A 103 2.39 9.70 21.12
N ALA A 104 1.46 9.37 22.03
CA ALA A 104 1.40 9.99 23.35
C ALA A 104 2.68 9.75 24.17
N LEU A 105 3.18 8.52 24.18
CA LEU A 105 4.45 8.19 24.82
C LEU A 105 5.63 8.93 24.17
N ALA A 106 5.73 8.93 22.84
CA ALA A 106 6.78 9.64 22.13
C ALA A 106 6.79 11.14 22.52
N ARG A 107 5.62 11.76 22.55
CA ARG A 107 5.46 13.15 22.99
C ARG A 107 5.88 13.36 24.44
N ALA A 108 5.47 12.49 25.36
CA ALA A 108 5.80 12.56 26.79
C ALA A 108 7.30 12.44 27.04
N PHE A 109 8.01 11.63 26.24
CA PHE A 109 9.48 11.51 26.30
C PHE A 109 10.20 12.61 25.52
N GLY A 110 9.47 13.57 24.93
CA GLY A 110 10.01 14.74 24.23
C GLY A 110 10.63 14.38 22.87
N ALA A 111 10.21 13.30 22.23
CA ALA A 111 10.43 13.08 20.81
C ALA A 111 9.50 13.99 20.00
N HIS A 112 9.81 14.18 18.70
CA HIS A 112 8.93 14.85 17.75
C HIS A 112 8.02 13.81 17.07
N PRO A 113 6.76 13.59 17.51
CA PRO A 113 5.88 12.63 16.85
C PRO A 113 5.22 13.24 15.62
N ILE A 114 5.22 12.47 14.53
CA ILE A 114 4.55 12.82 13.28
C ILE A 114 3.58 11.69 12.87
N ILE A 115 2.38 12.08 12.44
CA ILE A 115 1.51 11.23 11.63
C ILE A 115 1.93 11.41 10.18
N PHE A 116 2.42 10.35 9.56
CA PHE A 116 3.10 10.42 8.26
C PHE A 116 2.29 9.72 7.17
N ALA A 117 1.86 10.47 6.15
CA ALA A 117 1.13 9.99 4.97
C ALA A 117 -0.02 9.01 5.27
N GLN A 118 -0.79 9.28 6.31
CA GLN A 118 -1.88 8.39 6.75
C GLN A 118 -3.14 8.52 5.90
N GLY A 119 -3.81 7.39 5.68
CA GLY A 119 -5.22 7.33 5.32
C GLY A 119 -6.05 7.07 6.57
N LEU A 120 -6.75 8.06 7.09
CA LEU A 120 -7.54 7.95 8.31
C LEU A 120 -8.91 7.30 8.03
N GLY A 121 -9.36 6.47 8.95
CA GLY A 121 -10.68 5.82 8.91
C GLY A 121 -10.77 4.64 7.90
N PRO A 122 -11.97 3.99 7.86
CA PRO A 122 -13.18 4.41 8.58
C PRO A 122 -13.04 4.34 10.09
N LEU A 123 -13.74 5.26 10.80
CA LEU A 123 -13.83 5.32 12.24
C LEU A 123 -15.30 5.22 12.65
N ASP A 124 -15.72 4.01 13.01
CA ASP A 124 -17.11 3.69 13.29
C ASP A 124 -17.44 3.91 14.77
N SER A 125 -16.47 3.66 15.68
CA SER A 125 -16.67 3.81 17.13
C SER A 125 -16.26 5.19 17.65
N GLU A 126 -16.94 5.67 18.67
CA GLU A 126 -16.56 6.92 19.37
C GLU A 126 -15.17 6.79 20.02
N THR A 127 -14.82 5.61 20.55
CA THR A 127 -13.49 5.34 21.11
C THR A 127 -12.40 5.52 20.05
N GLY A 128 -12.61 4.98 18.85
CA GLY A 128 -11.67 5.14 17.72
C GLY A 128 -11.52 6.59 17.30
N LYS A 129 -12.64 7.32 17.19
CA LYS A 129 -12.63 8.76 16.87
C LYS A 129 -11.86 9.57 17.91
N VAL A 130 -12.15 9.35 19.22
CA VAL A 130 -11.48 10.04 20.31
C VAL A 130 -9.99 9.72 20.34
N ALA A 131 -9.60 8.45 20.23
CA ALA A 131 -8.21 8.02 20.22
C ALA A 131 -7.43 8.63 19.04
N THR A 132 -8.01 8.61 17.83
CA THR A 132 -7.41 9.20 16.63
C THR A 132 -7.27 10.71 16.75
N ARG A 133 -8.31 11.39 17.23
CA ARG A 133 -8.29 12.85 17.45
C ARG A 133 -7.24 13.27 18.49
N LEU A 134 -7.09 12.49 19.56
CA LEU A 134 -6.07 12.74 20.58
C LEU A 134 -4.67 12.53 20.00
N ALA A 135 -4.45 11.43 19.29
CA ALA A 135 -3.18 11.16 18.59
C ALA A 135 -2.79 12.31 17.64
N ALA A 136 -3.74 12.79 16.85
CA ALA A 136 -3.54 13.91 15.94
C ALA A 136 -3.19 15.21 16.69
N LYS A 137 -3.85 15.51 17.82
CA LYS A 137 -3.52 16.68 18.67
C LYS A 137 -2.15 16.60 19.34
N LEU A 138 -1.66 15.39 19.63
CA LEU A 138 -0.36 15.17 20.26
C LEU A 138 0.77 15.14 19.24
N SER A 139 0.46 14.91 17.96
CA SER A 139 1.43 14.96 16.86
C SER A 139 1.85 16.41 16.59
N GLN A 140 3.13 16.61 16.29
CA GLN A 140 3.66 17.94 16.00
C GLN A 140 3.48 18.30 14.51
N ASP A 141 3.54 17.30 13.65
CA ASP A 141 3.24 17.43 12.23
C ASP A 141 2.34 16.29 11.77
N ILE A 142 1.50 16.56 10.77
CA ILE A 142 0.58 15.58 10.21
C ILE A 142 0.56 15.72 8.70
N THR A 143 0.85 14.62 8.00
CA THR A 143 0.57 14.50 6.58
C THR A 143 -0.43 13.38 6.33
N VAL A 144 -1.33 13.59 5.36
CA VAL A 144 -2.35 12.61 4.97
C VAL A 144 -2.31 12.41 3.47
N ARG A 145 -2.60 11.19 3.01
CA ARG A 145 -2.49 10.80 1.61
C ARG A 145 -3.76 10.97 0.79
N ASP A 146 -4.88 11.32 1.42
CA ASP A 146 -6.17 11.46 0.75
C ASP A 146 -7.00 12.61 1.32
N LYS A 147 -7.90 13.15 0.47
CA LYS A 147 -8.76 14.28 0.80
C LYS A 147 -9.77 13.97 1.90
N ALA A 148 -10.24 12.71 2.01
CA ALA A 148 -11.18 12.33 3.06
C ALA A 148 -10.53 12.42 4.44
N SER A 149 -9.28 11.97 4.55
CA SER A 149 -8.47 12.10 5.77
C SER A 149 -8.21 13.56 6.12
N LEU A 150 -7.91 14.42 5.14
CA LEU A 150 -7.74 15.85 5.37
C LEU A 150 -9.03 16.49 5.88
N ALA A 151 -10.16 16.26 5.22
CA ALA A 151 -11.45 16.79 5.61
C ALA A 151 -11.86 16.37 7.04
N MET A 152 -11.53 15.12 7.44
CA MET A 152 -11.76 14.65 8.81
C MET A 152 -10.98 15.47 9.83
N LEU A 153 -9.70 15.77 9.57
CA LEU A 153 -8.86 16.58 10.45
C LEU A 153 -9.31 18.04 10.49
N GLU A 154 -9.71 18.61 9.35
CA GLU A 154 -10.27 19.96 9.25
C GLU A 154 -11.55 20.10 10.08
N ASN A 155 -12.47 19.12 10.04
CA ASN A 155 -13.65 19.06 10.87
C ASN A 155 -13.31 19.03 12.38
N TRP A 156 -12.17 18.46 12.74
CA TRP A 156 -11.65 18.48 14.10
C TRP A 156 -10.84 19.75 14.44
N LYS A 157 -10.68 20.68 13.49
CA LYS A 157 -9.86 21.89 13.57
C LYS A 157 -8.38 21.56 13.86
N ILE A 158 -7.87 20.50 13.24
CA ILE A 158 -6.49 20.07 13.33
C ILE A 158 -5.82 20.31 11.98
N LYS A 159 -4.70 21.03 11.98
CA LYS A 159 -3.92 21.34 10.76
C LYS A 159 -3.19 20.10 10.30
N ALA A 160 -3.28 19.82 9.01
CA ALA A 160 -2.54 18.75 8.35
C ALA A 160 -2.20 19.15 6.90
N GLU A 161 -1.22 18.50 6.30
CA GLU A 161 -0.85 18.68 4.91
C GLU A 161 -1.37 17.52 4.06
N LEU A 162 -2.02 17.83 2.94
CA LEU A 162 -2.38 16.84 1.93
C LEU A 162 -1.14 16.51 1.09
N THR A 163 -0.77 15.25 1.09
CA THR A 163 0.34 14.69 0.33
C THR A 163 -0.14 13.51 -0.52
N ALA A 164 0.69 12.54 -0.79
CA ALA A 164 0.32 11.27 -1.40
C ALA A 164 1.02 10.11 -0.70
N ASP A 165 0.63 8.90 -1.07
CA ASP A 165 1.24 7.68 -0.53
C ASP A 165 2.76 7.68 -0.82
N PRO A 166 3.62 7.41 0.19
CA PRO A 166 5.07 7.40 0.02
C PRO A 166 5.57 6.45 -1.07
N VAL A 167 4.82 5.41 -1.36
CA VAL A 167 5.17 4.41 -2.38
C VAL A 167 5.33 5.03 -3.78
N TRP A 168 4.72 6.17 -4.06
CA TRP A 168 4.96 6.89 -5.32
C TRP A 168 6.40 7.34 -5.51
N THR A 169 7.18 7.49 -4.42
CA THR A 169 8.61 7.82 -4.49
C THR A 169 9.53 6.60 -4.49
N LEU A 170 8.97 5.39 -4.25
CA LEU A 170 9.76 4.18 -4.16
C LEU A 170 10.38 3.83 -5.52
N ASP A 171 11.66 4.08 -5.69
CA ASP A 171 12.35 3.72 -6.92
C ASP A 171 12.49 2.20 -7.02
N GLU A 172 12.42 1.72 -8.25
CA GLU A 172 12.60 0.32 -8.59
C GLU A 172 13.97 -0.22 -8.18
N THR A 173 14.05 -1.53 -8.02
CA THR A 173 15.32 -2.25 -7.87
C THR A 173 15.37 -3.42 -8.83
N ALA A 174 16.58 -3.87 -9.17
CA ALA A 174 16.76 -4.99 -10.06
C ALA A 174 15.89 -6.19 -9.64
N LEU A 175 15.11 -6.66 -10.59
CA LEU A 175 14.31 -7.87 -10.44
C LEU A 175 15.25 -9.08 -10.49
N PRO A 176 15.11 -10.07 -9.59
CA PRO A 176 15.86 -11.33 -9.72
C PRO A 176 15.59 -11.97 -11.07
N GLU A 177 16.67 -12.36 -11.77
CA GLU A 177 16.61 -12.84 -13.17
C GLU A 177 15.63 -14.00 -13.39
N GLY A 178 15.53 -14.90 -12.40
CA GLY A 178 14.61 -16.03 -12.44
C GLY A 178 13.14 -15.64 -12.44
N VAL A 179 12.79 -14.50 -11.82
CA VAL A 179 11.39 -14.03 -11.68
C VAL A 179 10.89 -13.47 -13.02
N GLY A 180 11.65 -12.56 -13.64
CA GLY A 180 11.31 -12.01 -14.95
C GLY A 180 11.16 -13.10 -16.01
N ARG A 181 12.10 -14.03 -16.07
CA ARG A 181 12.07 -15.16 -17.03
C ARG A 181 10.83 -16.05 -16.89
N GLN A 182 10.23 -16.19 -15.69
CA GLN A 182 8.98 -16.95 -15.55
C GLN A 182 7.85 -16.29 -16.33
N ILE A 183 7.72 -14.96 -16.24
CA ILE A 183 6.69 -14.21 -16.95
C ILE A 183 6.98 -14.17 -18.45
N ASP A 184 8.23 -13.95 -18.84
CA ASP A 184 8.64 -13.90 -20.25
C ASP A 184 8.36 -15.23 -20.96
N LYS A 185 8.56 -16.38 -20.29
CA LYS A 185 8.17 -17.70 -20.83
C LYS A 185 6.67 -17.82 -21.05
N LEU A 186 5.85 -17.18 -20.18
CA LEU A 186 4.40 -17.19 -20.31
C LEU A 186 3.94 -16.31 -21.47
N ARG A 187 4.69 -15.27 -21.81
CA ARG A 187 4.33 -14.27 -22.84
C ARG A 187 4.21 -14.87 -24.25
N ASN A 188 5.04 -15.78 -24.65
CA ASN A 188 5.00 -16.48 -25.95
C ASN A 188 4.46 -15.62 -27.12
N GLY A 189 5.29 -14.77 -27.71
CA GLY A 189 4.89 -13.80 -28.75
C GLY A 189 4.20 -12.55 -28.14
N ASN A 190 3.07 -12.17 -28.72
CA ASN A 190 2.33 -10.95 -28.33
C ASN A 190 1.19 -11.19 -27.31
N ARG A 191 1.27 -12.28 -26.54
CA ARG A 191 0.27 -12.61 -25.55
C ARG A 191 0.17 -11.53 -24.47
N LEU A 192 -1.05 -11.06 -24.18
CA LEU A 192 -1.33 -10.14 -23.10
C LEU A 192 -1.10 -10.83 -21.74
N ILE A 193 -0.25 -10.27 -20.92
CA ILE A 193 0.02 -10.75 -19.55
C ILE A 193 -0.72 -9.89 -18.55
N VAL A 194 -1.64 -10.51 -17.80
CA VAL A 194 -2.51 -9.84 -16.84
C VAL A 194 -2.12 -10.22 -15.43
N GLY A 195 -1.71 -9.25 -14.63
CA GLY A 195 -1.53 -9.42 -13.18
C GLY A 195 -2.88 -9.45 -12.47
N LEU A 196 -3.09 -10.40 -11.57
CA LEU A 196 -4.32 -10.51 -10.78
C LEU A 196 -4.03 -10.44 -9.29
N SER A 197 -4.62 -9.46 -8.59
CA SER A 197 -4.48 -9.30 -7.13
C SER A 197 -5.86 -9.18 -6.48
N LEU A 198 -6.35 -10.29 -5.93
CA LEU A 198 -7.60 -10.36 -5.19
C LEU A 198 -7.31 -10.51 -3.69
N ARG A 199 -8.25 -10.05 -2.87
CA ARG A 199 -8.19 -10.22 -1.42
C ARG A 199 -9.49 -10.83 -0.90
N ASN A 200 -9.43 -11.47 0.24
CA ASN A 200 -10.64 -11.87 0.95
C ASN A 200 -11.41 -10.63 1.42
N SER A 201 -12.69 -10.58 1.08
CA SER A 201 -13.60 -9.53 1.52
C SER A 201 -15.01 -10.11 1.61
N HIS A 202 -15.75 -9.76 2.65
CA HIS A 202 -17.15 -10.19 2.81
C HIS A 202 -18.04 -9.76 1.63
N ASN A 203 -17.66 -8.67 0.94
CA ASN A 203 -18.38 -8.19 -0.25
C ASN A 203 -17.95 -8.91 -1.54
N PHE A 204 -16.99 -9.83 -1.50
CA PHE A 204 -16.49 -10.53 -2.68
C PHE A 204 -16.70 -12.04 -2.55
N SER A 205 -17.97 -12.44 -2.69
CA SER A 205 -18.44 -13.82 -2.63
C SER A 205 -17.91 -14.67 -3.78
N GLU A 206 -18.10 -16.00 -3.69
CA GLU A 206 -17.76 -16.93 -4.76
C GLU A 206 -18.55 -16.63 -6.04
N GLY A 207 -19.84 -16.28 -5.94
CA GLY A 207 -20.64 -15.86 -7.08
C GLY A 207 -20.08 -14.63 -7.78
N ARG A 208 -19.63 -13.62 -7.03
CA ARG A 208 -19.00 -12.42 -7.58
C ARG A 208 -17.61 -12.70 -8.19
N ARG A 209 -16.87 -13.69 -7.67
CA ARG A 209 -15.65 -14.19 -8.34
C ARG A 209 -15.95 -14.83 -9.69
N ALA A 210 -17.01 -15.64 -9.77
CA ALA A 210 -17.46 -16.23 -11.03
C ALA A 210 -17.89 -15.16 -12.05
N ILE A 211 -18.58 -14.11 -11.59
CA ILE A 211 -18.92 -12.95 -12.43
C ILE A 211 -17.65 -12.26 -12.96
N LEU A 212 -16.67 -11.99 -12.09
CA LEU A 212 -15.40 -11.39 -12.52
C LEU A 212 -14.70 -12.27 -13.56
N LEU A 213 -14.65 -13.58 -13.34
CA LEU A 213 -14.08 -14.53 -14.30
C LEU A 213 -14.77 -14.44 -15.65
N SER A 214 -16.11 -14.46 -15.67
CA SER A 214 -16.91 -14.34 -16.89
C SER A 214 -16.62 -13.03 -17.63
N VAL A 215 -16.55 -11.92 -16.91
CA VAL A 215 -16.22 -10.60 -17.47
C VAL A 215 -14.83 -10.61 -18.11
N LEU A 216 -13.81 -11.11 -17.41
CA LEU A 216 -12.45 -11.17 -17.94
C LEU A 216 -12.32 -12.11 -19.14
N LEU A 217 -13.04 -13.24 -19.16
CA LEU A 217 -13.06 -14.16 -20.29
C LEU A 217 -13.70 -13.55 -21.54
N LYS A 218 -14.68 -12.64 -21.37
CA LYS A 218 -15.38 -11.94 -22.46
C LYS A 218 -14.64 -10.71 -22.96
N THR A 219 -13.87 -10.02 -22.10
CA THR A 219 -13.22 -8.75 -22.44
C THR A 219 -11.76 -8.88 -22.85
N LEU A 220 -11.04 -9.89 -22.33
CA LEU A 220 -9.63 -10.08 -22.64
C LEU A 220 -9.44 -11.01 -23.86
N PRO A 221 -8.35 -10.82 -24.64
CA PRO A 221 -7.99 -11.71 -25.74
C PRO A 221 -7.98 -13.19 -25.32
N LYS A 222 -8.36 -14.09 -26.23
CA LYS A 222 -8.46 -15.54 -25.92
C LYS A 222 -7.16 -16.15 -25.44
N ASP A 223 -6.02 -15.63 -25.87
CA ASP A 223 -4.69 -16.07 -25.53
C ASP A 223 -4.09 -15.33 -24.32
N ALA A 224 -4.80 -14.35 -23.74
CA ALA A 224 -4.33 -13.66 -22.52
C ALA A 224 -4.01 -14.64 -21.39
N ALA A 225 -2.93 -14.37 -20.64
CA ALA A 225 -2.48 -15.21 -19.54
C ALA A 225 -2.49 -14.45 -18.20
N LEU A 226 -2.80 -15.16 -17.12
CA LEU A 226 -2.82 -14.61 -15.76
C LEU A 226 -1.53 -14.89 -15.01
N VAL A 227 -1.04 -13.88 -14.29
CA VAL A 227 0.00 -13.98 -13.26
C VAL A 227 -0.60 -13.55 -11.94
N LEU A 228 -0.60 -14.42 -10.94
CA LEU A 228 -1.14 -14.10 -9.62
C LEU A 228 -0.17 -13.22 -8.85
N LEU A 229 -0.70 -12.15 -8.25
CA LEU A 229 0.02 -11.16 -7.46
C LEU A 229 -0.46 -11.18 -5.99
N PRO A 230 -0.02 -12.12 -5.15
CA PRO A 230 -0.42 -12.19 -3.75
C PRO A 230 0.40 -11.19 -2.92
N LEU A 231 -0.16 -9.99 -2.67
CA LEU A 231 0.50 -8.95 -1.88
C LEU A 231 0.53 -9.26 -0.38
N GLN A 232 -0.32 -10.16 0.06
CA GLN A 232 -0.31 -10.75 1.41
C GLN A 232 -0.57 -12.24 1.25
N LYS A 233 0.50 -13.00 0.99
CA LYS A 233 0.48 -14.38 0.47
C LYS A 233 -0.53 -15.28 1.17
N GLU A 234 -0.48 -15.35 2.51
CA GLU A 234 -1.33 -16.24 3.30
C GLU A 234 -2.82 -15.90 3.22
N GLN A 235 -3.15 -14.62 3.01
CA GLN A 235 -4.54 -14.16 2.90
C GLN A 235 -5.06 -14.17 1.48
N ASP A 236 -4.19 -13.95 0.48
CA ASP A 236 -4.59 -13.75 -0.90
C ASP A 236 -4.63 -15.04 -1.71
N LEU A 237 -3.69 -15.96 -1.51
CA LEU A 237 -3.65 -17.22 -2.27
C LEU A 237 -4.94 -18.04 -2.19
N PRO A 238 -5.61 -18.16 -1.04
CA PRO A 238 -6.90 -18.87 -0.97
C PRO A 238 -8.00 -18.31 -1.87
N GLN A 239 -7.88 -17.06 -2.31
CA GLN A 239 -8.81 -16.42 -3.26
C GLN A 239 -8.30 -16.49 -4.70
N LEU A 240 -6.99 -16.43 -4.89
CA LEU A 240 -6.35 -16.35 -6.19
C LEU A 240 -6.21 -17.73 -6.87
N GLU A 241 -5.84 -18.77 -6.11
CA GLU A 241 -5.63 -20.11 -6.68
C GLU A 241 -6.93 -20.70 -7.28
N PRO A 242 -8.08 -20.68 -6.60
CA PRO A 242 -9.33 -21.17 -7.20
C PRO A 242 -9.73 -20.37 -8.46
N PHE A 243 -9.44 -19.07 -8.49
CA PHE A 243 -9.68 -18.25 -9.66
C PHE A 243 -8.79 -18.68 -10.84
N LEU A 244 -7.51 -18.94 -10.59
CA LEU A 244 -6.58 -19.42 -11.60
C LEU A 244 -6.98 -20.80 -12.15
N GLU A 245 -7.42 -21.70 -11.29
CA GLU A 245 -7.89 -23.02 -11.74
C GLU A 245 -9.12 -22.90 -12.63
N ALA A 246 -10.09 -22.07 -12.27
CA ALA A 246 -11.27 -21.81 -13.12
C ALA A 246 -10.89 -21.13 -14.44
N TRP A 247 -9.90 -20.23 -14.45
CA TRP A 247 -9.33 -19.62 -15.65
C TRP A 247 -8.69 -20.68 -16.58
N LYS A 248 -7.93 -21.63 -16.02
CA LYS A 248 -7.31 -22.74 -16.77
C LYS A 248 -8.37 -23.71 -17.33
N GLN A 249 -9.41 -24.02 -16.56
CA GLN A 249 -10.54 -24.85 -17.00
C GLN A 249 -11.28 -24.23 -18.20
N ALA A 250 -11.27 -22.90 -18.31
CA ALA A 250 -11.77 -22.18 -19.48
C ALA A 250 -10.80 -22.17 -20.67
N GLY A 251 -9.73 -22.99 -20.65
CA GLY A 251 -8.76 -23.14 -21.72
C GLY A 251 -7.70 -22.04 -21.79
N ARG A 252 -7.56 -21.23 -20.73
CA ARG A 252 -6.60 -20.11 -20.66
C ARG A 252 -5.31 -20.52 -19.93
N GLN A 253 -4.24 -19.77 -20.14
CA GLN A 253 -2.97 -20.00 -19.44
C GLN A 253 -2.81 -19.05 -18.25
N GLY A 254 -2.03 -19.48 -17.26
CA GLY A 254 -1.69 -18.66 -16.12
C GLY A 254 -0.83 -19.40 -15.11
N MET A 255 -0.25 -18.64 -14.19
CA MET A 255 0.68 -19.17 -13.20
C MET A 255 0.58 -18.46 -11.87
N VAL A 256 0.98 -19.17 -10.83
CA VAL A 256 1.42 -18.58 -9.56
C VAL A 256 2.90 -18.24 -9.71
N LEU A 257 3.27 -16.99 -9.51
CA LEU A 257 4.67 -16.59 -9.58
C LEU A 257 5.42 -17.10 -8.35
N ASP A 258 6.60 -17.70 -8.54
CA ASP A 258 7.50 -17.99 -7.42
C ASP A 258 8.18 -16.69 -6.96
N THR A 259 7.72 -16.20 -5.83
CA THR A 259 8.13 -14.91 -5.26
C THR A 259 9.16 -15.03 -4.14
N LYS A 260 9.73 -16.23 -3.91
CA LYS A 260 10.68 -16.47 -2.80
C LYS A 260 11.93 -15.58 -2.86
N ASP A 261 12.34 -15.18 -4.06
CA ASP A 261 13.52 -14.34 -4.30
C ASP A 261 13.19 -12.84 -4.29
N LEU A 262 11.90 -12.47 -4.24
CA LEU A 262 11.46 -11.09 -4.07
C LEU A 262 11.55 -10.69 -2.59
N LYS A 263 12.66 -10.10 -2.19
CA LYS A 263 12.94 -9.72 -0.80
C LYS A 263 12.45 -8.32 -0.45
N ARG A 264 12.33 -7.45 -1.46
CA ARG A 264 11.99 -6.03 -1.28
C ARG A 264 10.73 -5.65 -2.06
N PRO A 265 9.86 -4.80 -1.49
CA PRO A 265 8.72 -4.24 -2.22
C PRO A 265 9.08 -3.55 -3.52
N SER A 266 10.22 -2.85 -3.60
CA SER A 266 10.71 -2.22 -4.82
C SER A 266 10.94 -3.19 -5.98
N GLN A 267 11.21 -4.47 -5.71
CA GLN A 267 11.30 -5.50 -6.75
C GLN A 267 9.92 -5.84 -7.33
N TRP A 268 8.84 -5.71 -6.52
CA TRP A 268 7.48 -5.87 -7.01
C TRP A 268 7.05 -4.69 -7.89
N VAL A 269 7.57 -3.49 -7.63
CA VAL A 269 7.40 -2.35 -8.55
C VAL A 269 8.02 -2.69 -9.90
N SER A 270 9.27 -3.19 -9.93
CA SER A 270 9.95 -3.62 -11.16
C SER A 270 9.23 -4.76 -11.87
N LEU A 271 8.61 -5.68 -11.12
CA LEU A 271 7.82 -6.79 -11.65
C LEU A 271 6.65 -6.29 -12.53
N MET A 272 6.04 -5.16 -12.19
CA MET A 272 4.89 -4.64 -12.96
C MET A 272 5.23 -4.38 -14.43
N ARG A 273 6.49 -4.07 -14.76
CA ARG A 273 6.93 -3.85 -16.16
C ARG A 273 6.85 -5.09 -17.05
N HIS A 274 6.74 -6.27 -16.47
CA HIS A 274 6.52 -7.51 -17.20
C HIS A 274 5.05 -7.81 -17.47
N LEU A 275 4.13 -6.91 -17.03
CA LEU A 275 2.70 -7.04 -17.19
C LEU A 275 2.17 -5.99 -18.16
N ASP A 276 1.05 -6.29 -18.82
CA ASP A 276 0.40 -5.38 -19.75
C ASP A 276 -0.88 -4.76 -19.16
N LEU A 277 -1.44 -5.41 -18.14
CA LEU A 277 -2.63 -4.97 -17.40
C LEU A 277 -2.58 -5.53 -15.98
N VAL A 278 -3.06 -4.80 -15.00
CA VAL A 278 -3.26 -5.32 -13.64
C VAL A 278 -4.74 -5.21 -13.24
N VAL A 279 -5.33 -6.34 -12.88
CA VAL A 279 -6.70 -6.41 -12.30
C VAL A 279 -6.55 -6.56 -10.79
N ALA A 280 -7.00 -5.58 -9.99
CA ALA A 280 -6.71 -5.64 -8.58
C ALA A 280 -7.78 -5.03 -7.67
N MET A 281 -7.90 -5.64 -6.48
CA MET A 281 -8.63 -5.11 -5.31
C MET A 281 -7.70 -4.38 -4.32
N ARG A 282 -6.41 -4.74 -4.31
CA ARG A 282 -5.44 -4.18 -3.37
C ARG A 282 -4.89 -2.85 -3.88
N LEU A 283 -5.03 -1.80 -3.08
CA LEU A 283 -4.57 -0.45 -3.41
C LEU A 283 -3.10 -0.44 -3.88
N HIS A 284 -2.21 -1.13 -3.17
CA HIS A 284 -0.78 -1.09 -3.51
C HIS A 284 -0.45 -1.89 -4.78
N ALA A 285 -1.23 -2.90 -5.17
CA ALA A 285 -1.09 -3.52 -6.49
C ALA A 285 -1.39 -2.51 -7.60
N LEU A 286 -2.44 -1.70 -7.41
CA LEU A 286 -2.79 -0.61 -8.33
C LEU A 286 -1.70 0.48 -8.35
N ILE A 287 -1.22 0.91 -7.18
CA ILE A 287 -0.15 1.93 -7.09
C ILE A 287 1.12 1.46 -7.80
N PHE A 288 1.57 0.22 -7.56
CA PHE A 288 2.77 -0.33 -8.21
C PHE A 288 2.63 -0.36 -9.74
N ALA A 289 1.48 -0.80 -10.25
CA ALA A 289 1.21 -0.85 -11.69
C ALA A 289 1.16 0.57 -12.29
N LEU A 290 0.35 1.45 -11.72
CA LEU A 290 0.17 2.82 -12.19
C LEU A 290 1.46 3.63 -12.18
N LYS A 291 2.31 3.41 -11.17
CA LYS A 291 3.63 4.03 -11.06
C LYS A 291 4.52 3.69 -12.25
N GLU A 292 4.46 2.46 -12.75
CA GLU A 292 5.21 1.99 -13.90
C GLU A 292 4.49 2.24 -15.25
N GLY A 293 3.36 2.95 -15.20
CA GLY A 293 2.57 3.25 -16.39
C GLY A 293 1.82 2.03 -16.94
N ILE A 294 1.62 1.01 -16.13
CA ILE A 294 0.83 -0.16 -16.49
C ILE A 294 -0.64 0.14 -16.21
N PRO A 295 -1.54 0.01 -17.20
CA PRO A 295 -2.96 0.22 -17.02
C PRO A 295 -3.55 -0.75 -15.99
N VAL A 296 -4.62 -0.32 -15.33
CA VAL A 296 -5.29 -1.15 -14.31
C VAL A 296 -6.79 -1.23 -14.54
N LEU A 297 -7.39 -2.36 -14.16
CA LEU A 297 -8.83 -2.52 -13.95
C LEU A 297 -9.03 -2.71 -12.45
N GLY A 298 -9.56 -1.69 -11.79
CA GLY A 298 -9.75 -1.74 -10.35
C GLY A 298 -11.08 -2.37 -9.96
N LEU A 299 -11.06 -3.27 -8.98
CA LEU A 299 -12.24 -3.86 -8.37
C LEU A 299 -12.35 -3.36 -6.93
N THR A 300 -13.39 -2.58 -6.60
CA THR A 300 -13.43 -1.90 -5.30
C THR A 300 -14.82 -1.73 -4.70
N TYR A 301 -14.85 -1.74 -3.40
CA TYR A 301 -15.90 -1.23 -2.53
C TYR A 301 -15.39 -0.10 -1.61
N ASP A 302 -14.10 0.22 -1.69
CA ASP A 302 -13.41 1.19 -0.84
C ASP A 302 -13.25 2.52 -1.58
N ALA A 303 -13.77 3.59 -1.00
CA ALA A 303 -13.71 4.93 -1.57
C ALA A 303 -12.26 5.42 -1.82
N LYS A 304 -11.27 4.93 -1.04
CA LYS A 304 -9.86 5.29 -1.23
C LYS A 304 -9.32 4.70 -2.53
N VAL A 305 -9.66 3.44 -2.83
CA VAL A 305 -9.29 2.77 -4.08
C VAL A 305 -9.99 3.43 -5.26
N GLU A 306 -11.30 3.68 -5.14
CA GLU A 306 -12.09 4.36 -6.16
C GLU A 306 -11.50 5.75 -6.48
N HIS A 307 -11.11 6.51 -5.45
CA HIS A 307 -10.51 7.84 -5.65
C HIS A 307 -9.24 7.79 -6.49
N VAL A 308 -8.32 6.87 -6.19
CA VAL A 308 -7.09 6.69 -6.97
C VAL A 308 -7.41 6.33 -8.42
N LEU A 309 -8.31 5.37 -8.64
CA LEU A 309 -8.67 4.95 -9.99
C LEU A 309 -9.27 6.09 -10.81
N ARG A 310 -10.19 6.88 -10.23
CA ARG A 310 -10.78 8.06 -10.89
C ARG A 310 -9.74 9.13 -11.18
N GLN A 311 -8.83 9.40 -10.23
CA GLN A 311 -7.73 10.36 -10.42
C GLN A 311 -6.82 9.96 -11.58
N PHE A 312 -6.61 8.66 -11.78
CA PHE A 312 -5.77 8.13 -12.84
C PHE A 312 -6.54 7.81 -14.13
N GLY A 313 -7.84 8.08 -14.21
CA GLY A 313 -8.66 7.82 -15.38
C GLY A 313 -8.77 6.32 -15.73
N GLN A 314 -8.67 5.44 -14.74
CA GLN A 314 -8.67 4.00 -14.94
C GLN A 314 -10.07 3.39 -14.78
N PRO A 315 -10.40 2.30 -15.51
CA PRO A 315 -11.68 1.63 -15.39
C PRO A 315 -11.90 0.99 -14.01
N ILE A 316 -13.16 0.99 -13.57
CA ILE A 316 -13.54 0.58 -12.21
C ILE A 316 -14.70 -0.41 -12.25
N LEU A 317 -14.54 -1.54 -11.57
CA LEU A 317 -15.61 -2.48 -11.24
C LEU A 317 -16.03 -2.24 -9.78
N ILE A 318 -17.21 -1.69 -9.58
CA ILE A 318 -17.71 -1.39 -8.23
C ILE A 318 -18.40 -2.62 -7.64
N LEU A 319 -17.93 -3.04 -6.46
CA LEU A 319 -18.55 -4.09 -5.66
C LEU A 319 -19.73 -3.52 -4.87
N PRO A 320 -20.92 -4.06 -5.00
CA PRO A 320 -22.06 -3.68 -4.15
C PRO A 320 -21.77 -3.98 -2.67
N LYS A 321 -22.26 -3.13 -1.77
CA LYS A 321 -22.09 -3.36 -0.31
C LYS A 321 -22.91 -4.56 0.15
N GLU A 322 -24.21 -4.60 -0.17
CA GLU A 322 -25.11 -5.71 0.14
C GLU A 322 -26.08 -5.91 -1.03
N GLY A 323 -26.39 -7.15 -1.40
CA GLY A 323 -27.24 -7.47 -2.55
C GLY A 323 -26.72 -6.90 -3.85
N GLY A 324 -27.61 -6.59 -4.76
CA GLY A 324 -27.28 -5.85 -5.99
C GLY A 324 -26.52 -6.65 -7.05
N ASP A 325 -26.60 -7.98 -6.99
CA ASP A 325 -25.96 -8.86 -7.98
C ASP A 325 -26.80 -8.94 -9.28
N ASP A 326 -28.03 -8.45 -9.24
CA ASP A 326 -28.85 -8.30 -10.44
C ASP A 326 -28.16 -7.34 -11.42
N GLN A 327 -27.92 -7.82 -12.64
CA GLN A 327 -27.21 -7.10 -13.69
C GLN A 327 -25.73 -6.76 -13.38
N LEU A 328 -25.15 -7.29 -12.30
CA LEU A 328 -23.76 -6.98 -11.91
C LEU A 328 -22.79 -7.38 -13.04
N GLU A 329 -22.98 -8.56 -13.62
CA GLU A 329 -22.15 -9.03 -14.74
C GLU A 329 -22.21 -8.07 -15.92
N GLN A 330 -23.41 -7.62 -16.31
CA GLN A 330 -23.57 -6.70 -17.43
C GLN A 330 -22.90 -5.35 -17.13
N LYS A 331 -23.10 -4.79 -15.93
CA LYS A 331 -22.47 -3.52 -15.51
C LYS A 331 -20.95 -3.61 -15.54
N TRP A 332 -20.38 -4.73 -15.07
CA TRP A 332 -18.95 -4.93 -15.08
C TRP A 332 -18.41 -5.18 -16.48
N LEU A 333 -19.17 -5.91 -17.31
CA LEU A 333 -18.83 -6.14 -18.69
C LEU A 333 -18.79 -4.83 -19.49
N ASP A 334 -19.80 -3.97 -19.33
CA ASP A 334 -19.86 -2.66 -19.99
C ASP A 334 -18.69 -1.77 -19.55
N SER A 335 -18.41 -1.71 -18.25
CA SER A 335 -17.28 -0.93 -17.70
C SER A 335 -15.93 -1.44 -18.17
N ALA A 336 -15.71 -2.76 -18.15
CA ALA A 336 -14.44 -3.35 -18.59
C ALA A 336 -14.29 -3.21 -20.11
N SER A 337 -15.34 -3.48 -20.91
CA SER A 337 -15.29 -3.38 -22.37
C SER A 337 -15.02 -1.95 -22.84
N ALA A 338 -15.67 -0.96 -22.23
CA ALA A 338 -15.44 0.44 -22.56
C ALA A 338 -14.06 0.92 -22.08
N GLY A 339 -13.66 0.49 -20.88
CA GLY A 339 -12.42 0.96 -20.24
C GLY A 339 -11.16 0.35 -20.83
N LEU A 340 -11.18 -0.91 -21.29
CA LEU A 340 -9.99 -1.63 -21.77
C LEU A 340 -9.78 -1.55 -23.30
N GLN A 341 -10.47 -0.66 -23.99
CA GLN A 341 -10.34 -0.52 -25.46
C GLN A 341 -8.96 -0.05 -25.90
N ASP A 342 -8.29 0.74 -25.09
CA ASP A 342 -7.01 1.36 -25.43
C ASP A 342 -6.06 1.35 -24.21
N LEU A 343 -5.35 0.23 -24.04
CA LEU A 343 -4.42 0.05 -22.94
C LEU A 343 -3.22 1.01 -23.04
N GLU A 344 -2.81 1.39 -24.24
CA GLU A 344 -1.69 2.32 -24.45
C GLU A 344 -2.04 3.72 -23.93
N LYS A 345 -3.24 4.20 -24.24
CA LYS A 345 -3.77 5.47 -23.72
C LYS A 345 -3.88 5.45 -22.20
N LEU A 346 -4.43 4.36 -21.63
CA LEU A 346 -4.51 4.21 -20.16
C LEU A 346 -3.14 4.23 -19.51
N GLY A 347 -2.17 3.56 -20.09
CA GLY A 347 -0.78 3.54 -19.61
C GLY A 347 -0.12 4.93 -19.71
N ALA A 348 -0.37 5.68 -20.78
CA ALA A 348 0.11 7.06 -20.91
C ALA A 348 -0.48 7.98 -19.83
N GLN A 349 -1.79 7.90 -19.59
CA GLN A 349 -2.47 8.60 -18.48
C GLN A 349 -1.90 8.20 -17.11
N ALA A 350 -1.62 6.91 -16.90
CA ALA A 350 -1.03 6.44 -15.66
C ALA A 350 0.34 7.09 -15.42
N ARG A 351 1.23 7.11 -16.41
CA ARG A 351 2.55 7.76 -16.32
C ARG A 351 2.46 9.24 -15.97
N GLU A 352 1.62 9.99 -16.65
CA GLU A 352 1.42 11.43 -16.41
C GLU A 352 0.96 11.70 -14.96
N ASN A 353 -0.05 10.97 -14.51
CA ASN A 353 -0.59 11.12 -13.16
C ASN A 353 0.37 10.62 -12.07
N ALA A 354 1.20 9.61 -12.36
CA ALA A 354 2.21 9.10 -11.45
C ALA A 354 3.26 10.15 -11.10
N GLU A 355 3.70 10.96 -12.08
CA GLU A 355 4.62 12.07 -11.83
C GLU A 355 4.03 13.13 -10.89
N SER A 356 2.74 13.43 -11.05
CA SER A 356 2.03 14.34 -10.15
C SER A 356 1.90 13.77 -8.74
N ALA A 357 1.58 12.49 -8.62
CA ALA A 357 1.50 11.79 -7.34
C ALA A 357 2.88 11.70 -6.66
N LYS A 358 3.95 11.45 -7.42
CA LYS A 358 5.33 11.45 -6.91
C LYS A 358 5.72 12.82 -6.34
N LYS A 359 5.42 13.91 -7.03
CA LYS A 359 5.66 15.27 -6.53
C LYS A 359 4.96 15.54 -5.20
N LEU A 360 3.71 15.10 -5.07
CA LEU A 360 2.97 15.23 -3.80
C LEU A 360 3.56 14.35 -2.71
N ALA A 361 3.94 13.11 -3.02
CA ALA A 361 4.56 12.20 -2.06
C ALA A 361 5.92 12.72 -1.54
N CYS A 362 6.71 13.39 -2.39
CA CYS A 362 7.97 14.02 -1.99
C CYS A 362 7.81 15.05 -0.87
N ARG A 363 6.64 15.69 -0.74
CA ARG A 363 6.39 16.65 0.35
C ARG A 363 6.49 16.00 1.74
N ASN A 364 6.10 14.73 1.87
CA ASN A 364 6.29 13.98 3.11
C ASN A 364 7.77 13.98 3.55
N PHE A 365 8.65 13.77 2.61
CA PHE A 365 10.09 13.66 2.87
C PHE A 365 10.76 15.03 3.03
N GLN A 366 10.27 16.06 2.33
CA GLN A 366 10.69 17.44 2.58
C GLN A 366 10.37 17.87 4.00
N LEU A 367 9.21 17.44 4.55
CA LEU A 367 8.87 17.67 5.94
C LEU A 367 9.85 16.95 6.89
N LEU A 368 10.18 15.67 6.62
CA LEU A 368 11.15 14.93 7.41
C LEU A 368 12.54 15.60 7.38
N ALA A 369 13.00 16.02 6.21
CA ALA A 369 14.28 16.74 6.06
C ALA A 369 14.29 18.02 6.89
N LYS A 370 13.21 18.81 6.87
CA LYS A 370 13.07 20.01 7.68
C LYS A 370 13.14 19.72 9.19
N ILE A 371 12.44 18.68 9.68
CA ILE A 371 12.41 18.31 11.10
C ILE A 371 13.79 17.82 11.57
N LEU A 372 14.51 17.13 10.69
CA LEU A 372 15.86 16.61 10.99
C LEU A 372 16.97 17.66 10.84
N ASP A 373 16.64 18.91 10.43
CA ASP A 373 17.60 20.00 10.13
C ASP A 373 18.60 19.63 9.01
N ILE A 374 18.12 18.85 8.04
CA ILE A 374 18.91 18.47 6.87
C ILE A 374 18.82 19.60 5.85
N LYS A 375 19.96 20.22 5.52
CA LYS A 375 20.03 21.17 4.41
C LYS A 375 19.97 20.40 3.11
N ASN A 376 18.92 20.64 2.33
CA ASN A 376 18.76 20.12 0.95
C ASN A 376 19.74 20.79 -0.01
#